data_1f154b5c06084398a4017123e6ae432b
#
_entry.id   1f154b5c06084398a4017123e6ae432b
#
_cell.length_a   1.000
_cell.length_b   1.000
_cell.length_c   1.000
_cell.angle_alpha   90.00
_cell.angle_beta   90.00
_cell.angle_gamma   90.00
#
_symmetry.space_group_name_H-M   'P 1'
#
loop_
_entity.id
_entity.type
_entity.pdbx_description
1 polymer ?
#
loop_
_entity_poly.entity_id
_entity_poly.type
_entity_poly.pdbx_seq_one_letter_code
_entity_poly.pdbx_strand_id
1 'polypeptide(L)'
;MSFVIANPEMLAAAATDLAGIRSAISAATAAAAAPTIQVAAAGADEVSLAISALFGQHAQAYQALSAQATIFHDQFVQALTSGGNLYAAAESHTVEQMVLNAINAPTQTLFGRPLIGDGANGTAENPDGQNGGLLFGNGGNGFTQTTAGVAGGNGGSAGLIGNGGAGAAGGLGGNGGWLYGDGGSGGSTLQGFSDGGTGGNAGMFGDGGNGGFSFFDGNGGDGGTGGTLIGNGGDGGNSVQTDGFLRGHGGDGGNAVGLIGNGGAGGAGSAGTGVFAPGGGSGGNGGNGALLVGNGGAGGSGGPTQIPSVAVPVTGAGGTGGNGGTAGLIGNGGNGGAAGVSGDGTPGTGGNGGYAQLIGDGGDGGPGDSGGPGGSGGTGGTLAGQNGSPGG
;
A
#
# COMPACT_ATOMS: atom_id res chain seq x y z
N MET A 1 -32.27 -16.36 -20.81
CA MET A 1 -30.88 -16.24 -21.34
C MET A 1 -30.48 -17.62 -21.82
N SER A 2 -30.02 -17.78 -23.08
CA SER A 2 -29.54 -19.06 -23.56
C SER A 2 -28.14 -19.28 -22.98
N PHE A 3 -27.98 -20.31 -22.19
CA PHE A 3 -26.67 -20.70 -21.65
C PHE A 3 -25.90 -21.40 -22.79
N VAL A 4 -24.78 -20.81 -23.19
CA VAL A 4 -23.83 -21.50 -24.07
C VAL A 4 -22.93 -22.33 -23.15
N ILE A 5 -23.08 -23.64 -23.22
CA ILE A 5 -22.16 -24.56 -22.53
C ILE A 5 -20.97 -24.75 -23.48
N ALA A 6 -19.86 -24.07 -23.23
CA ALA A 6 -18.60 -24.34 -23.91
C ALA A 6 -17.84 -25.41 -23.13
N ASN A 7 -17.38 -26.47 -23.80
CA ASN A 7 -16.50 -27.45 -23.21
C ASN A 7 -15.04 -27.08 -23.57
N PRO A 8 -14.23 -26.55 -22.65
CA PRO A 8 -12.87 -26.10 -22.93
C PRO A 8 -11.96 -27.22 -23.45
N GLU A 9 -12.15 -28.45 -22.96
CA GLU A 9 -11.36 -29.62 -23.40
C GLU A 9 -11.62 -29.95 -24.86
N MET A 10 -12.88 -29.87 -25.31
CA MET A 10 -13.23 -30.08 -26.72
C MET A 10 -12.66 -28.98 -27.62
N LEU A 11 -12.62 -27.74 -27.17
CA LEU A 11 -12.00 -26.65 -27.90
C LEU A 11 -10.47 -26.84 -28.01
N ALA A 12 -9.82 -27.29 -26.95
CA ALA A 12 -8.40 -27.60 -26.96
C ALA A 12 -8.08 -28.77 -27.90
N ALA A 13 -8.90 -29.83 -27.90
CA ALA A 13 -8.78 -30.96 -28.82
C ALA A 13 -8.93 -30.51 -30.27
N ALA A 14 -9.96 -29.71 -30.57
CA ALA A 14 -10.19 -29.17 -31.92
C ALA A 14 -9.02 -28.27 -32.39
N ALA A 15 -8.45 -27.45 -31.50
CA ALA A 15 -7.26 -26.65 -31.82
C ALA A 15 -6.04 -27.53 -32.15
N THR A 16 -5.87 -28.65 -31.43
CA THR A 16 -4.80 -29.61 -31.67
C THR A 16 -4.99 -30.31 -33.03
N ASP A 17 -6.21 -30.75 -33.35
CA ASP A 17 -6.52 -31.39 -34.63
C ASP A 17 -6.29 -30.45 -35.80
N LEU A 18 -6.71 -29.17 -35.68
CA LEU A 18 -6.45 -28.14 -36.66
C LEU A 18 -4.96 -27.89 -36.87
N ALA A 19 -4.16 -27.87 -35.83
CA ALA A 19 -2.71 -27.75 -35.92
C ALA A 19 -2.09 -28.96 -36.65
N GLY A 20 -2.62 -30.17 -36.42
CA GLY A 20 -2.24 -31.38 -37.13
C GLY A 20 -2.54 -31.31 -38.67
N ILE A 21 -3.74 -30.86 -39.01
CA ILE A 21 -4.15 -30.64 -40.40
C ILE A 21 -3.22 -29.62 -41.09
N ARG A 22 -2.92 -28.52 -40.46
CA ARG A 22 -1.98 -27.52 -40.95
C ARG A 22 -0.60 -28.13 -41.23
N SER A 23 -0.09 -28.93 -40.32
CA SER A 23 1.22 -29.60 -40.46
C SER A 23 1.23 -30.50 -41.71
N ALA A 24 0.17 -31.28 -41.92
CA ALA A 24 0.03 -32.15 -43.10
C ALA A 24 -0.06 -31.36 -44.41
N ILE A 25 -0.85 -30.28 -44.45
CA ILE A 25 -0.95 -29.39 -45.61
C ILE A 25 0.39 -28.73 -45.92
N SER A 26 1.09 -28.23 -44.91
CA SER A 26 2.41 -27.60 -45.07
C SER A 26 3.44 -28.57 -45.65
N ALA A 27 3.46 -29.82 -45.14
CA ALA A 27 4.33 -30.87 -45.69
C ALA A 27 4.00 -31.23 -47.16
N ALA A 28 2.71 -31.37 -47.48
CA ALA A 28 2.26 -31.63 -48.86
C ALA A 28 2.61 -30.48 -49.81
N THR A 29 2.38 -29.24 -49.41
CA THR A 29 2.71 -28.03 -50.17
C THR A 29 4.21 -27.91 -50.42
N ALA A 30 5.01 -28.19 -49.42
CA ALA A 30 6.49 -28.18 -49.56
C ALA A 30 6.96 -29.28 -50.55
N ALA A 31 6.39 -30.47 -50.45
CA ALA A 31 6.73 -31.56 -51.35
C ALA A 31 6.31 -31.27 -52.83
N ALA A 32 5.19 -30.57 -53.03
CA ALA A 32 4.68 -30.20 -54.34
C ALA A 32 5.40 -28.98 -54.97
N ALA A 33 6.09 -28.15 -54.16
CA ALA A 33 6.66 -26.87 -54.62
C ALA A 33 7.62 -27.02 -55.80
N ALA A 34 8.66 -27.84 -55.67
CA ALA A 34 9.69 -28.01 -56.71
C ALA A 34 9.12 -28.61 -58.00
N PRO A 35 8.38 -29.72 -58.01
CA PRO A 35 7.88 -30.31 -59.24
C PRO A 35 6.83 -29.47 -59.98
N THR A 36 6.11 -28.59 -59.27
CA THR A 36 5.08 -27.72 -59.89
C THR A 36 5.65 -26.41 -60.45
N ILE A 37 6.70 -25.87 -59.84
CA ILE A 37 7.35 -24.64 -60.31
C ILE A 37 8.30 -24.95 -61.49
N GLN A 38 8.89 -26.15 -61.53
CA GLN A 38 9.89 -26.56 -62.53
C GLN A 38 9.27 -27.50 -63.61
N VAL A 39 8.07 -27.19 -64.11
CA VAL A 39 7.49 -27.94 -65.19
C VAL A 39 8.33 -27.73 -66.45
N ALA A 40 8.91 -28.81 -66.97
CA ALA A 40 9.70 -28.75 -68.21
C ALA A 40 8.82 -28.52 -69.42
N ALA A 41 9.31 -27.73 -70.36
CA ALA A 41 8.59 -27.56 -71.65
C ALA A 41 8.55 -28.89 -72.42
N ALA A 42 7.42 -29.20 -73.02
CA ALA A 42 7.20 -30.45 -73.74
C ALA A 42 8.00 -30.52 -75.04
N GLY A 43 8.38 -29.38 -75.60
CA GLY A 43 9.20 -29.24 -76.81
C GLY A 43 10.03 -27.94 -76.77
N ALA A 44 10.87 -27.75 -77.79
CA ALA A 44 11.73 -26.56 -77.87
C ALA A 44 11.05 -25.42 -78.70
N ASP A 45 9.73 -25.47 -78.81
CA ASP A 45 8.94 -24.46 -79.53
C ASP A 45 8.41 -23.38 -78.58
N GLU A 46 8.08 -22.21 -79.09
CA GLU A 46 7.62 -21.03 -78.38
C GLU A 46 6.33 -21.28 -77.55
N VAL A 47 5.45 -22.16 -78.06
CA VAL A 47 4.19 -22.49 -77.38
C VAL A 47 4.44 -23.35 -76.14
N SER A 48 5.28 -24.38 -76.27
CA SER A 48 5.66 -25.23 -75.16
C SER A 48 6.39 -24.47 -74.06
N LEU A 49 7.27 -23.52 -74.42
CA LEU A 49 7.96 -22.64 -73.47
C LEU A 49 6.95 -21.68 -72.77
N ALA A 50 6.00 -21.07 -73.54
CA ALA A 50 4.99 -20.18 -72.97
C ALA A 50 4.07 -20.92 -71.99
N ILE A 51 3.67 -22.15 -72.29
CA ILE A 51 2.83 -22.99 -71.42
C ILE A 51 3.60 -23.36 -70.13
N SER A 52 4.83 -23.77 -70.25
CA SER A 52 5.69 -24.07 -69.09
C SER A 52 5.82 -22.84 -68.16
N ALA A 53 6.07 -21.66 -68.72
CA ALA A 53 6.13 -20.40 -67.96
C ALA A 53 4.80 -20.06 -67.27
N LEU A 54 3.65 -20.29 -67.93
CA LEU A 54 2.35 -20.09 -67.35
C LEU A 54 2.10 -20.99 -66.14
N PHE A 55 2.44 -22.26 -66.22
CA PHE A 55 2.33 -23.19 -65.09
C PHE A 55 3.24 -22.77 -63.95
N GLY A 56 4.49 -22.32 -64.21
CA GLY A 56 5.41 -21.82 -63.24
C GLY A 56 4.87 -20.57 -62.49
N GLN A 57 4.29 -19.62 -63.24
CA GLN A 57 3.67 -18.44 -62.63
C GLN A 57 2.47 -18.82 -61.77
N HIS A 58 1.61 -19.74 -62.23
CA HIS A 58 0.47 -20.21 -61.47
C HIS A 58 0.90 -20.92 -60.17
N ALA A 59 1.93 -21.77 -60.24
CA ALA A 59 2.50 -22.44 -59.06
C ALA A 59 3.07 -21.43 -58.04
N GLN A 60 3.77 -20.38 -58.48
CA GLN A 60 4.25 -19.32 -57.62
C GLN A 60 3.09 -18.54 -56.95
N ALA A 61 2.04 -18.21 -57.71
CA ALA A 61 0.86 -17.55 -57.18
C ALA A 61 0.15 -18.43 -56.13
N TYR A 62 0.06 -19.73 -56.36
CA TYR A 62 -0.48 -20.68 -55.39
C TYR A 62 0.38 -20.77 -54.13
N GLN A 63 1.70 -20.79 -54.23
CA GLN A 63 2.58 -20.80 -53.05
C GLN A 63 2.41 -19.54 -52.20
N ALA A 64 2.27 -18.37 -52.82
CA ALA A 64 2.02 -17.12 -52.10
C ALA A 64 0.66 -17.15 -51.37
N LEU A 65 -0.40 -17.65 -52.00
CA LEU A 65 -1.72 -17.82 -51.39
C LEU A 65 -1.67 -18.84 -50.24
N SER A 66 -0.97 -19.95 -50.44
CA SER A 66 -0.77 -20.98 -49.38
C SER A 66 -0.07 -20.42 -48.15
N ALA A 67 0.93 -19.57 -48.33
CA ALA A 67 1.59 -18.89 -47.21
C ALA A 67 0.62 -17.98 -46.42
N GLN A 68 -0.24 -17.23 -47.11
CA GLN A 68 -1.24 -16.41 -46.44
C GLN A 68 -2.28 -17.26 -45.70
N ALA A 69 -2.74 -18.35 -46.31
CA ALA A 69 -3.65 -19.30 -45.66
C ALA A 69 -3.06 -19.93 -44.39
N THR A 70 -1.75 -20.19 -44.40
CA THR A 70 -1.04 -20.70 -43.25
C THR A 70 -1.05 -19.69 -42.09
N ILE A 71 -0.76 -18.44 -42.33
CA ILE A 71 -0.79 -17.36 -41.33
C ILE A 71 -2.20 -17.21 -40.75
N PHE A 72 -3.22 -17.20 -41.59
CA PHE A 72 -4.62 -17.14 -41.14
C PHE A 72 -4.97 -18.33 -40.26
N HIS A 73 -4.57 -19.53 -40.64
CA HIS A 73 -4.83 -20.76 -39.87
C HIS A 73 -4.15 -20.72 -38.49
N ASP A 74 -2.91 -20.22 -38.42
CA ASP A 74 -2.21 -20.04 -37.15
C ASP A 74 -2.93 -19.08 -36.23
N GLN A 75 -3.38 -17.95 -36.76
CA GLN A 75 -4.13 -16.96 -35.99
C GLN A 75 -5.46 -17.54 -35.49
N PHE A 76 -6.12 -18.33 -36.31
CA PHE A 76 -7.38 -18.97 -35.97
C PHE A 76 -7.20 -20.01 -34.85
N VAL A 77 -6.18 -20.88 -34.93
CA VAL A 77 -5.85 -21.86 -33.89
C VAL A 77 -5.48 -21.15 -32.59
N GLN A 78 -4.70 -20.08 -32.65
CA GLN A 78 -4.34 -19.28 -31.48
C GLN A 78 -5.57 -18.64 -30.83
N ALA A 79 -6.47 -18.06 -31.61
CA ALA A 79 -7.71 -17.47 -31.11
C ALA A 79 -8.62 -18.52 -30.46
N LEU A 80 -8.72 -19.72 -31.05
CA LEU A 80 -9.50 -20.83 -30.50
C LEU A 80 -8.93 -21.32 -29.16
N THR A 81 -7.61 -21.47 -29.05
CA THR A 81 -6.92 -21.85 -27.82
C THR A 81 -7.12 -20.78 -26.73
N SER A 82 -6.93 -19.51 -27.07
CA SER A 82 -7.13 -18.40 -26.13
C SER A 82 -8.58 -18.33 -25.63
N GLY A 83 -9.54 -18.52 -26.55
CA GLY A 83 -10.97 -18.58 -26.20
C GLY A 83 -11.27 -19.73 -25.24
N GLY A 84 -10.73 -20.92 -25.51
CA GLY A 84 -10.88 -22.08 -24.62
C GLY A 84 -10.37 -21.82 -23.20
N ASN A 85 -9.21 -21.21 -23.08
CA ASN A 85 -8.62 -20.84 -21.79
C ASN A 85 -9.46 -19.81 -21.03
N LEU A 86 -10.05 -18.81 -21.73
CA LEU A 86 -10.94 -17.82 -21.11
C LEU A 86 -12.23 -18.48 -20.57
N TYR A 87 -12.81 -19.43 -21.30
CA TYR A 87 -13.97 -20.18 -20.81
C TYR A 87 -13.62 -21.05 -19.62
N ALA A 88 -12.47 -21.74 -19.63
CA ALA A 88 -12.00 -22.54 -18.48
C ALA A 88 -11.79 -21.68 -17.22
N ALA A 89 -11.18 -20.51 -17.38
CA ALA A 89 -10.98 -19.57 -16.28
C ALA A 89 -12.33 -19.05 -15.73
N ALA A 90 -13.27 -18.67 -16.59
CA ALA A 90 -14.60 -18.20 -16.19
C ALA A 90 -15.39 -19.28 -15.44
N GLU A 91 -15.31 -20.53 -15.86
CA GLU A 91 -15.99 -21.65 -15.21
C GLU A 91 -15.39 -21.97 -13.84
N SER A 92 -14.07 -21.95 -13.71
CA SER A 92 -13.36 -22.11 -12.44
C SER A 92 -13.75 -21.03 -11.41
N HIS A 93 -13.76 -19.77 -11.81
CA HIS A 93 -14.20 -18.65 -10.95
C HIS A 93 -15.66 -18.79 -10.50
N THR A 94 -16.53 -19.30 -11.37
CA THR A 94 -17.95 -19.46 -11.03
C THR A 94 -18.15 -20.56 -9.96
N VAL A 95 -17.44 -21.68 -10.04
CA VAL A 95 -17.51 -22.74 -9.05
C VAL A 95 -16.95 -22.30 -7.71
N GLU A 96 -15.80 -21.64 -7.70
CA GLU A 96 -15.18 -21.08 -6.49
C GLU A 96 -16.13 -20.08 -5.80
N GLN A 97 -16.73 -19.17 -6.55
CA GLN A 97 -17.68 -18.21 -6.01
C GLN A 97 -18.94 -18.87 -5.46
N MET A 98 -19.46 -19.93 -6.10
CA MET A 98 -20.61 -20.68 -5.59
C MET A 98 -20.30 -21.37 -4.25
N VAL A 99 -19.10 -21.96 -4.12
CA VAL A 99 -18.65 -22.59 -2.87
C VAL A 99 -18.51 -21.55 -1.76
N LEU A 100 -17.84 -20.42 -2.05
CA LEU A 100 -17.71 -19.32 -1.10
C LEU A 100 -19.05 -18.76 -0.66
N ASN A 101 -20.00 -18.57 -1.59
CA ASN A 101 -21.35 -18.12 -1.26
C ASN A 101 -22.08 -19.11 -0.35
N ALA A 102 -21.97 -20.42 -0.59
CA ALA A 102 -22.58 -21.44 0.25
C ALA A 102 -21.97 -21.45 1.68
N ILE A 103 -20.65 -21.27 1.80
CA ILE A 103 -19.96 -21.20 3.09
C ILE A 103 -20.33 -19.92 3.84
N ASN A 104 -20.46 -18.80 3.13
CA ASN A 104 -20.71 -17.48 3.71
C ASN A 104 -22.19 -17.21 4.04
N ALA A 105 -23.14 -17.91 3.38
CA ALA A 105 -24.56 -17.63 3.54
C ALA A 105 -25.06 -17.69 5.00
N PRO A 106 -24.68 -18.66 5.85
CA PRO A 106 -25.12 -18.71 7.24
C PRO A 106 -24.63 -17.51 8.05
N THR A 107 -23.36 -17.14 7.91
CA THR A 107 -22.77 -16.02 8.68
C THR A 107 -23.23 -14.66 8.16
N GLN A 108 -23.45 -14.55 6.86
CA GLN A 108 -24.02 -13.35 6.25
C GLN A 108 -25.44 -13.09 6.78
N THR A 109 -26.27 -14.15 6.95
CA THR A 109 -27.62 -14.02 7.46
C THR A 109 -27.66 -13.69 8.96
N LEU A 110 -26.75 -14.28 9.76
CA LEU A 110 -26.75 -14.13 11.21
C LEU A 110 -26.02 -12.87 11.68
N PHE A 111 -24.93 -12.50 11.02
CA PHE A 111 -24.00 -11.45 11.48
C PHE A 111 -23.82 -10.31 10.47
N GLY A 112 -24.43 -10.39 9.28
CA GLY A 112 -24.24 -9.40 8.20
C GLY A 112 -22.82 -9.38 7.61
N ARG A 113 -22.02 -10.43 7.89
CA ARG A 113 -20.61 -10.53 7.44
C ARG A 113 -20.32 -11.93 6.88
N PRO A 114 -19.46 -12.06 5.86
CA PRO A 114 -19.03 -13.36 5.38
C PRO A 114 -18.18 -14.06 6.44
N LEU A 115 -18.09 -15.38 6.38
CA LEU A 115 -17.13 -16.15 7.18
C LEU A 115 -15.72 -15.99 6.61
N ILE A 116 -15.59 -16.08 5.29
CA ILE A 116 -14.34 -16.00 4.53
C ILE A 116 -14.53 -15.00 3.38
N GLY A 117 -13.65 -14.04 3.28
CA GLY A 117 -13.62 -13.05 2.20
C GLY A 117 -13.23 -11.67 2.70
N ASP A 118 -12.63 -10.88 1.83
CA ASP A 118 -12.26 -9.52 2.14
C ASP A 118 -13.49 -8.60 2.21
N GLY A 119 -13.42 -7.56 3.02
CA GLY A 119 -14.40 -6.49 3.05
C GLY A 119 -14.38 -5.70 1.74
N ALA A 120 -15.55 -5.31 1.25
CA ALA A 120 -15.62 -4.44 0.09
C ALA A 120 -15.04 -3.06 0.41
N ASN A 121 -14.34 -2.47 -0.55
CA ASN A 121 -13.87 -1.09 -0.43
C ASN A 121 -15.07 -0.11 -0.40
N GLY A 122 -14.86 1.02 0.26
CA GLY A 122 -15.83 2.09 0.28
C GLY A 122 -16.17 2.60 -1.11
N THR A 123 -17.35 3.18 -1.25
CA THR A 123 -17.85 3.80 -2.48
C THR A 123 -18.25 5.25 -2.22
N ALA A 124 -18.62 6.00 -3.26
CA ALA A 124 -19.08 7.38 -3.08
C ALA A 124 -20.34 7.49 -2.20
N GLU A 125 -21.23 6.49 -2.26
CA GLU A 125 -22.46 6.45 -1.46
C GLU A 125 -22.20 5.96 -0.03
N ASN A 126 -21.25 5.04 0.14
CA ASN A 126 -20.85 4.46 1.43
C ASN A 126 -19.33 4.51 1.54
N PRO A 127 -18.76 5.61 2.03
CA PRO A 127 -17.33 5.85 1.96
C PRO A 127 -16.49 4.92 2.84
N ASP A 128 -17.05 4.34 3.89
CA ASP A 128 -16.32 3.42 4.76
C ASP A 128 -16.10 2.06 4.08
N GLY A 129 -14.88 1.54 4.21
CA GLY A 129 -14.57 0.16 3.85
C GLY A 129 -15.32 -0.82 4.74
N GLN A 130 -15.84 -1.90 4.16
CA GLN A 130 -16.54 -2.92 4.91
C GLN A 130 -15.58 -3.83 5.68
N ASN A 131 -16.09 -4.41 6.77
CA ASN A 131 -15.30 -5.36 7.53
C ASN A 131 -15.07 -6.65 6.74
N GLY A 132 -13.89 -7.22 6.88
CA GLY A 132 -13.55 -8.53 6.33
C GLY A 132 -14.30 -9.68 6.98
N GLY A 133 -14.08 -10.90 6.49
CA GLY A 133 -14.71 -12.11 7.01
C GLY A 133 -14.48 -12.34 8.50
N LEU A 134 -15.40 -13.06 9.13
CA LEU A 134 -15.28 -13.37 10.56
C LEU A 134 -14.05 -14.21 10.88
N LEU A 135 -13.70 -15.16 10.00
CA LEU A 135 -12.58 -16.07 10.19
C LEU A 135 -11.36 -15.64 9.39
N PHE A 136 -11.52 -15.41 8.10
CA PHE A 136 -10.45 -14.98 7.19
C PHE A 136 -10.93 -13.86 6.29
N GLY A 137 -10.10 -12.83 6.15
CA GLY A 137 -10.30 -11.74 5.21
C GLY A 137 -9.83 -10.40 5.75
N ASN A 138 -9.30 -9.58 4.87
CA ASN A 138 -8.87 -8.23 5.19
C ASN A 138 -10.08 -7.30 5.25
N GLY A 139 -9.95 -6.20 5.99
CA GLY A 139 -10.89 -5.08 5.90
C GLY A 139 -10.81 -4.39 4.54
N GLY A 140 -11.93 -3.86 4.05
CA GLY A 140 -11.97 -3.03 2.85
C GLY A 140 -11.36 -1.65 3.10
N ASN A 141 -10.78 -1.03 2.08
CA ASN A 141 -10.25 0.32 2.19
C ASN A 141 -11.37 1.37 2.15
N GLY A 142 -11.16 2.49 2.84
CA GLY A 142 -12.03 3.65 2.74
C GLY A 142 -12.01 4.27 1.33
N PHE A 143 -13.09 4.96 0.98
CA PHE A 143 -13.21 5.69 -0.28
C PHE A 143 -12.66 7.11 -0.15
N THR A 144 -11.81 7.51 -1.08
CA THR A 144 -11.26 8.86 -1.13
C THR A 144 -12.29 9.82 -1.73
N GLN A 145 -12.78 10.77 -0.91
CA GLN A 145 -13.65 11.84 -1.36
C GLN A 145 -12.86 12.85 -2.20
N THR A 146 -13.45 13.28 -3.30
CA THR A 146 -12.87 14.30 -4.18
C THR A 146 -13.32 15.72 -3.83
N THR A 147 -14.31 15.86 -2.93
CA THR A 147 -14.83 17.15 -2.49
C THR A 147 -13.93 17.70 -1.38
N ALA A 148 -13.44 18.88 -1.55
CA ALA A 148 -12.57 19.54 -0.57
C ALA A 148 -13.31 19.72 0.77
N GLY A 149 -12.63 19.42 1.87
CA GLY A 149 -13.17 19.52 3.23
C GLY A 149 -14.10 18.41 3.67
N VAL A 150 -14.32 17.40 2.83
CA VAL A 150 -15.07 16.18 3.20
C VAL A 150 -14.05 15.07 3.52
N ALA A 151 -14.14 14.51 4.72
CA ALA A 151 -13.29 13.39 5.12
C ALA A 151 -13.57 12.17 4.22
N GLY A 152 -12.52 11.42 3.89
CA GLY A 152 -12.66 10.12 3.25
C GLY A 152 -13.23 9.08 4.22
N GLY A 153 -13.52 7.90 3.70
CA GLY A 153 -14.03 6.79 4.49
C GLY A 153 -12.98 6.14 5.38
N ASN A 154 -13.42 5.52 6.44
CA ASN A 154 -12.58 4.69 7.30
C ASN A 154 -12.26 3.35 6.63
N GLY A 155 -11.14 2.74 6.98
CA GLY A 155 -10.85 1.36 6.64
C GLY A 155 -11.69 0.38 7.45
N GLY A 156 -12.12 -0.72 6.84
CA GLY A 156 -12.82 -1.81 7.50
C GLY A 156 -11.86 -2.64 8.37
N SER A 157 -12.37 -3.25 9.43
CA SER A 157 -11.59 -4.14 10.30
C SER A 157 -11.63 -5.60 9.80
N ALA A 158 -10.55 -6.34 9.99
CA ALA A 158 -10.54 -7.79 9.80
C ALA A 158 -11.33 -8.49 10.91
N GLY A 159 -11.52 -9.81 10.78
CA GLY A 159 -12.12 -10.65 11.82
C GLY A 159 -11.07 -11.34 12.69
N LEU A 160 -10.92 -12.67 12.54
CA LEU A 160 -9.92 -13.44 13.28
C LEU A 160 -8.53 -13.30 12.68
N ILE A 161 -8.41 -13.49 11.37
CA ILE A 161 -7.16 -13.43 10.60
C ILE A 161 -7.36 -12.54 9.38
N GLY A 162 -6.52 -11.54 9.22
CA GLY A 162 -6.50 -10.59 8.12
C GLY A 162 -6.05 -9.22 8.59
N ASN A 163 -5.64 -8.37 7.68
CA ASN A 163 -5.19 -7.01 7.95
C ASN A 163 -6.38 -6.04 7.95
N GLY A 164 -6.28 -4.98 8.70
CA GLY A 164 -7.22 -3.86 8.61
C GLY A 164 -7.09 -3.14 7.27
N GLY A 165 -8.20 -2.61 6.76
CA GLY A 165 -8.22 -1.76 5.57
C GLY A 165 -7.62 -0.39 5.85
N ALA A 166 -7.07 0.25 4.83
CA ALA A 166 -6.54 1.60 4.94
C ALA A 166 -7.69 2.62 4.99
N GLY A 167 -7.55 3.65 5.82
CA GLY A 167 -8.41 4.83 5.78
C GLY A 167 -8.12 5.67 4.53
N ALA A 168 -9.12 6.35 4.01
CA ALA A 168 -8.95 7.36 2.98
C ALA A 168 -8.84 8.75 3.63
N ALA A 169 -8.56 9.78 2.86
CA ALA A 169 -8.26 11.15 3.29
C ALA A 169 -8.84 11.57 4.67
N GLY A 170 -8.03 11.49 5.71
CA GLY A 170 -8.43 11.76 7.09
C GLY A 170 -9.24 10.62 7.77
N GLY A 171 -9.58 9.56 7.04
CA GLY A 171 -10.26 8.39 7.59
C GLY A 171 -9.36 7.51 8.45
N LEU A 172 -9.93 6.83 9.42
CA LEU A 172 -9.20 5.93 10.32
C LEU A 172 -8.78 4.65 9.60
N GLY A 173 -7.62 4.11 9.94
CA GLY A 173 -7.25 2.76 9.57
C GLY A 173 -8.10 1.71 10.29
N GLY A 174 -8.48 0.63 9.61
CA GLY A 174 -9.19 -0.49 10.19
C GLY A 174 -8.30 -1.33 11.10
N ASN A 175 -8.88 -2.00 12.07
CA ASN A 175 -8.11 -2.88 12.96
C ASN A 175 -7.76 -4.19 12.28
N GLY A 176 -6.58 -4.72 12.57
CA GLY A 176 -6.16 -6.07 12.20
C GLY A 176 -6.98 -7.14 12.89
N GLY A 177 -6.86 -8.38 12.40
CA GLY A 177 -7.55 -9.54 12.93
C GLY A 177 -7.16 -9.85 14.37
N TRP A 178 -8.14 -10.33 15.13
CA TRP A 178 -7.94 -10.59 16.56
C TRP A 178 -6.75 -11.51 16.85
N LEU A 179 -6.55 -12.57 16.06
CA LEU A 179 -5.42 -13.49 16.22
C LEU A 179 -4.20 -13.01 15.44
N TYR A 180 -4.34 -12.70 14.16
CA TYR A 180 -3.25 -12.36 13.26
C TYR A 180 -3.67 -11.31 12.23
N GLY A 181 -2.87 -10.26 12.14
CA GLY A 181 -3.02 -9.23 11.11
C GLY A 181 -2.62 -7.84 11.62
N ASP A 182 -2.12 -7.06 10.69
CA ASP A 182 -1.68 -5.69 10.96
C ASP A 182 -2.88 -4.73 10.95
N GLY A 183 -2.77 -3.66 11.72
CA GLY A 183 -3.69 -2.53 11.59
C GLY A 183 -3.53 -1.84 10.23
N GLY A 184 -4.62 -1.35 9.67
CA GLY A 184 -4.60 -0.54 8.46
C GLY A 184 -4.02 0.86 8.70
N SER A 185 -3.38 1.46 7.71
CA SER A 185 -2.89 2.83 7.81
C SER A 185 -4.03 3.84 7.89
N GLY A 186 -3.85 4.91 8.64
CA GLY A 186 -4.72 6.07 8.60
C GLY A 186 -4.61 6.82 7.28
N GLY A 187 -5.68 7.45 6.84
CA GLY A 187 -5.74 8.20 5.60
C GLY A 187 -5.04 9.54 5.68
N SER A 188 -4.23 9.85 4.70
CA SER A 188 -3.55 11.15 4.60
C SER A 188 -4.45 12.19 3.95
N THR A 189 -4.49 13.40 4.48
CA THR A 189 -5.26 14.50 3.91
C THR A 189 -4.44 15.27 2.89
N LEU A 190 -5.01 15.47 1.72
CA LEU A 190 -4.40 16.24 0.63
C LEU A 190 -5.09 17.57 0.36
N GLN A 191 -6.25 17.82 0.97
CA GLN A 191 -7.06 19.01 0.78
C GLN A 191 -7.88 19.34 2.03
N GLY A 192 -7.92 20.62 2.41
CA GLY A 192 -8.72 21.11 3.53
C GLY A 192 -8.01 21.01 4.88
N PHE A 193 -8.56 21.70 5.87
CA PHE A 193 -8.03 21.79 7.25
C PHE A 193 -8.44 20.55 8.07
N SER A 194 -7.99 19.37 7.67
CA SER A 194 -8.36 18.12 8.33
C SER A 194 -7.13 17.42 8.87
N ASP A 195 -7.29 16.79 10.02
CA ASP A 195 -6.25 15.93 10.60
C ASP A 195 -6.05 14.66 9.75
N GLY A 196 -4.83 14.15 9.74
CA GLY A 196 -4.57 12.80 9.24
C GLY A 196 -5.31 11.75 10.05
N GLY A 197 -5.79 10.69 9.41
CA GLY A 197 -6.44 9.59 10.11
C GLY A 197 -5.49 8.82 11.01
N THR A 198 -5.97 8.30 12.14
CA THR A 198 -5.15 7.42 12.99
C THR A 198 -4.99 6.04 12.35
N GLY A 199 -3.85 5.40 12.58
CA GLY A 199 -3.63 4.02 12.21
C GLY A 199 -4.50 3.05 13.01
N GLY A 200 -4.87 1.92 12.39
CA GLY A 200 -5.61 0.84 13.05
C GLY A 200 -4.72 0.04 14.01
N ASN A 201 -5.31 -0.58 15.00
CA ASN A 201 -4.60 -1.42 15.96
C ASN A 201 -4.47 -2.87 15.43
N ALA A 202 -3.37 -3.55 15.78
CA ALA A 202 -3.27 -5.00 15.59
C ALA A 202 -4.01 -5.75 16.71
N GLY A 203 -4.26 -7.06 16.48
CA GLY A 203 -4.85 -7.93 17.49
C GLY A 203 -3.81 -8.58 18.41
N MET A 204 -3.61 -9.91 18.28
CA MET A 204 -2.62 -10.63 19.11
C MET A 204 -1.24 -10.60 18.47
N PHE A 205 -1.15 -10.87 17.18
CA PHE A 205 0.07 -10.84 16.37
C PHE A 205 -0.11 -9.88 15.19
N GLY A 206 0.78 -8.94 15.03
CA GLY A 206 0.80 -7.98 13.93
C GLY A 206 1.21 -6.60 14.40
N ASP A 207 1.55 -5.74 13.47
CA ASP A 207 1.98 -4.38 13.73
C ASP A 207 0.79 -3.41 13.68
N GLY A 208 0.84 -2.34 14.46
CA GLY A 208 -0.09 -1.23 14.36
C GLY A 208 0.06 -0.50 13.03
N GLY A 209 -1.04 0.00 12.47
CA GLY A 209 -1.02 0.81 11.26
C GLY A 209 -0.40 2.19 11.51
N ASN A 210 0.24 2.76 10.51
CA ASN A 210 0.79 4.11 10.60
C ASN A 210 -0.33 5.16 10.55
N GLY A 211 -0.13 6.27 11.23
CA GLY A 211 -0.99 7.45 11.12
C GLY A 211 -0.84 8.13 9.76
N GLY A 212 -1.93 8.72 9.26
CA GLY A 212 -1.94 9.52 8.04
C GLY A 212 -1.29 10.88 8.26
N PHE A 213 -0.62 11.42 7.23
CA PHE A 213 -0.11 12.78 7.29
C PHE A 213 -1.21 13.81 6.94
N SER A 214 -1.07 15.02 7.46
CA SER A 214 -1.89 16.17 7.08
C SER A 214 -1.09 17.15 6.23
N PHE A 215 -1.69 17.62 5.12
CA PHE A 215 -1.06 18.56 4.19
C PHE A 215 -1.44 20.03 4.44
N PHE A 216 -2.58 20.28 5.09
CA PHE A 216 -3.12 21.62 5.28
C PHE A 216 -3.48 21.86 6.74
N ASP A 217 -2.61 22.51 7.49
CA ASP A 217 -2.86 23.04 8.84
C ASP A 217 -3.51 22.06 9.85
N GLY A 218 -3.68 20.78 9.49
CA GLY A 218 -4.16 19.73 10.38
C GLY A 218 -3.04 18.98 11.07
N ASN A 219 -3.38 18.27 12.12
CA ASN A 219 -2.43 17.39 12.82
C ASN A 219 -2.17 16.11 12.01
N GLY A 220 -0.97 15.56 12.11
CA GLY A 220 -0.74 14.19 11.70
C GLY A 220 -1.57 13.22 12.54
N GLY A 221 -2.02 12.11 11.97
CA GLY A 221 -2.72 11.05 12.69
C GLY A 221 -1.78 10.24 13.57
N ASP A 222 -2.26 9.71 14.67
CA ASP A 222 -1.47 8.85 15.55
C ASP A 222 -1.27 7.46 14.93
N GLY A 223 -0.17 6.81 15.24
CA GLY A 223 0.07 5.42 14.92
C GLY A 223 -0.80 4.47 15.76
N GLY A 224 -1.23 3.36 15.16
CA GLY A 224 -1.97 2.31 15.85
C GLY A 224 -1.09 1.48 16.80
N THR A 225 -1.70 0.81 17.76
CA THR A 225 -0.98 -0.07 18.70
C THR A 225 -0.60 -1.39 18.05
N GLY A 226 0.59 -1.90 18.39
CA GLY A 226 1.03 -3.24 18.03
C GLY A 226 0.27 -4.34 18.77
N GLY A 227 0.49 -5.58 18.32
CA GLY A 227 -0.19 -6.76 18.84
C GLY A 227 0.03 -7.03 20.33
N THR A 228 -1.00 -7.57 20.97
CA THR A 228 -0.98 -7.83 22.43
C THR A 228 -0.01 -8.94 22.84
N LEU A 229 0.57 -9.68 21.92
CA LEU A 229 1.64 -10.64 22.19
C LEU A 229 2.93 -10.23 21.47
N ILE A 230 2.88 -10.05 20.14
CA ILE A 230 4.02 -9.64 19.32
C ILE A 230 3.54 -8.63 18.27
N GLY A 231 4.20 -7.48 18.24
CA GLY A 231 3.96 -6.47 17.19
C GLY A 231 4.49 -5.10 17.58
N ASN A 232 4.93 -4.36 16.59
CA ASN A 232 5.40 -3.00 16.75
C ASN A 232 4.22 -2.03 16.75
N GLY A 233 4.34 -0.89 17.40
CA GLY A 233 3.45 0.24 17.20
C GLY A 233 3.66 0.85 15.82
N GLY A 234 2.61 1.41 15.21
CA GLY A 234 2.69 2.17 13.98
C GLY A 234 3.30 3.55 14.19
N ASP A 235 3.91 4.12 13.16
CA ASP A 235 4.46 5.48 13.23
C ASP A 235 3.35 6.54 13.18
N GLY A 236 3.57 7.66 13.88
CA GLY A 236 2.71 8.84 13.78
C GLY A 236 2.89 9.56 12.44
N GLY A 237 1.82 10.14 11.92
CA GLY A 237 1.82 10.92 10.69
C GLY A 237 2.44 12.32 10.88
N ASN A 238 3.08 12.82 9.84
CA ASN A 238 3.61 14.18 9.84
C ASN A 238 2.49 15.20 9.59
N SER A 239 2.67 16.41 10.11
CA SER A 239 1.91 17.58 9.68
C SER A 239 2.75 18.43 8.72
N VAL A 240 2.16 18.80 7.60
CA VAL A 240 2.80 19.66 6.58
C VAL A 240 1.91 20.88 6.37
N GLN A 241 2.41 22.06 6.66
CA GLN A 241 1.67 23.30 6.49
C GLN A 241 1.99 23.95 5.14
N THR A 242 0.94 24.42 4.45
CA THR A 242 1.11 25.11 3.17
C THR A 242 0.50 26.52 3.15
N ASP A 243 -0.53 26.80 3.95
CA ASP A 243 -1.33 28.03 3.86
C ASP A 243 -1.30 28.94 5.10
N GLY A 244 -0.77 28.51 6.23
CA GLY A 244 -0.40 29.37 7.36
C GLY A 244 -1.51 29.89 8.26
N PHE A 245 -2.67 29.21 8.34
CA PHE A 245 -3.74 29.61 9.24
C PHE A 245 -3.68 28.96 10.62
N LEU A 246 -3.23 27.70 10.72
CA LEU A 246 -3.15 26.94 11.95
C LEU A 246 -1.77 26.28 12.07
N ARG A 247 -1.42 25.82 13.27
CA ARG A 247 -0.23 25.01 13.53
C ARG A 247 -0.64 23.55 13.58
N GLY A 248 -0.15 22.75 12.66
CA GLY A 248 -0.36 21.31 12.73
C GLY A 248 0.74 20.60 13.52
N HIS A 249 0.37 19.75 14.42
CA HIS A 249 1.29 18.92 15.21
C HIS A 249 1.52 17.56 14.54
N GLY A 250 2.69 16.97 14.73
CA GLY A 250 2.92 15.59 14.34
C GLY A 250 2.08 14.64 15.20
N GLY A 251 1.60 13.54 14.62
CA GLY A 251 0.90 12.48 15.34
C GLY A 251 1.85 11.70 16.26
N ASP A 252 1.35 11.15 17.33
CA ASP A 252 2.14 10.30 18.23
C ASP A 252 2.37 8.92 17.62
N GLY A 253 3.53 8.32 17.88
CA GLY A 253 3.81 6.94 17.55
C GLY A 253 2.99 5.98 18.40
N GLY A 254 2.50 4.89 17.79
CA GLY A 254 1.76 3.84 18.49
C GLY A 254 2.62 3.04 19.46
N ASN A 255 2.03 2.55 20.53
CA ASN A 255 2.73 1.72 21.49
C ASN A 255 2.77 0.25 21.03
N ALA A 256 3.87 -0.44 21.33
CA ALA A 256 3.88 -1.90 21.36
C ALA A 256 3.34 -2.35 22.72
N VAL A 257 2.13 -2.88 22.74
CA VAL A 257 1.44 -3.22 24.02
C VAL A 257 1.69 -4.66 24.48
N GLY A 258 2.35 -5.49 23.63
CA GLY A 258 2.58 -6.91 23.89
C GLY A 258 3.84 -7.23 24.67
N LEU A 259 4.34 -8.46 24.47
CA LEU A 259 5.59 -8.92 25.09
C LEU A 259 6.81 -8.51 24.26
N ILE A 260 6.70 -8.51 22.95
CA ILE A 260 7.80 -8.23 22.01
C ILE A 260 7.34 -7.25 20.94
N GLY A 261 8.04 -6.14 20.77
CA GLY A 261 7.78 -5.13 19.75
C GLY A 261 8.33 -3.77 20.12
N ASN A 262 8.62 -2.97 19.12
CA ASN A 262 9.12 -1.60 19.31
C ASN A 262 7.96 -0.61 19.24
N GLY A 263 8.05 0.50 19.95
CA GLY A 263 7.15 1.64 19.77
C GLY A 263 7.38 2.30 18.43
N GLY A 264 6.34 2.85 17.82
CA GLY A 264 6.40 3.63 16.59
C GLY A 264 7.03 5.00 16.80
N ALA A 265 7.59 5.59 15.78
CA ALA A 265 8.14 6.95 15.84
C ALA A 265 7.02 8.00 15.85
N GLY A 266 7.23 9.15 16.50
CA GLY A 266 6.36 10.31 16.40
C GLY A 266 6.54 11.05 15.07
N GLY A 267 5.48 11.64 14.55
CA GLY A 267 5.48 12.44 13.34
C GLY A 267 6.07 13.84 13.54
N ALA A 268 6.55 14.46 12.47
CA ALA A 268 7.07 15.83 12.52
C ALA A 268 5.92 16.85 12.55
N GLY A 269 6.13 17.96 13.29
CA GLY A 269 5.24 19.10 13.28
C GLY A 269 5.41 19.97 12.03
N SER A 270 4.36 20.71 11.66
CA SER A 270 4.34 21.58 10.48
C SER A 270 5.21 22.82 10.64
N ALA A 271 5.72 23.32 9.51
CA ALA A 271 6.36 24.62 9.48
C ALA A 271 5.32 25.74 9.67
N GLY A 272 5.67 26.79 10.45
CA GLY A 272 4.88 28.00 10.54
C GLY A 272 5.09 28.88 9.31
N THR A 273 4.09 29.04 8.47
CA THR A 273 4.21 29.74 7.17
C THR A 273 3.43 31.04 7.08
N GLY A 274 2.63 31.38 8.06
CA GLY A 274 1.66 32.45 7.96
C GLY A 274 1.82 33.60 8.94
N VAL A 275 1.21 34.75 8.61
CA VAL A 275 1.08 35.91 9.48
C VAL A 275 0.22 35.60 10.71
N PHE A 276 -0.72 34.64 10.60
CA PHE A 276 -1.65 34.31 11.67
C PHE A 276 -1.17 33.19 12.58
N ALA A 277 -0.30 32.29 12.08
CA ALA A 277 0.30 31.20 12.85
C ALA A 277 1.80 31.07 12.54
N PRO A 278 2.61 32.07 12.95
CA PRO A 278 4.01 32.12 12.57
C PRO A 278 4.91 31.08 13.24
N GLY A 279 4.42 30.40 14.28
CA GLY A 279 5.21 29.38 14.99
C GLY A 279 5.09 27.99 14.34
N GLY A 280 6.15 27.18 14.47
CA GLY A 280 6.12 25.79 14.07
C GLY A 280 5.22 24.92 14.96
N GLY A 281 4.67 23.82 14.41
CA GLY A 281 3.96 22.79 15.16
C GLY A 281 4.91 21.92 15.98
N SER A 282 4.43 21.32 17.06
CA SER A 282 5.24 20.35 17.83
C SER A 282 5.36 19.02 17.08
N GLY A 283 6.49 18.33 17.29
CA GLY A 283 6.60 16.92 16.93
C GLY A 283 5.75 16.03 17.84
N GLY A 284 5.27 14.90 17.32
CA GLY A 284 4.60 13.86 18.08
C GLY A 284 5.57 13.06 18.95
N ASN A 285 5.07 12.47 20.01
CA ASN A 285 5.90 11.62 20.87
C ASN A 285 6.14 10.25 20.23
N GLY A 286 7.25 9.61 20.52
CA GLY A 286 7.48 8.22 20.20
C GLY A 286 6.65 7.29 21.07
N GLY A 287 6.17 6.19 20.51
CA GLY A 287 5.45 5.14 21.21
C GLY A 287 6.35 4.33 22.13
N ASN A 288 5.79 3.71 23.15
CA ASN A 288 6.52 2.86 24.06
C ASN A 288 6.79 1.47 23.47
N GLY A 289 7.96 0.89 23.77
CA GLY A 289 8.28 -0.49 23.50
C GLY A 289 7.45 -1.47 24.34
N ALA A 290 7.37 -2.71 23.87
CA ALA A 290 6.63 -3.79 24.51
C ALA A 290 7.23 -4.15 25.89
N LEU A 291 6.43 -4.86 26.70
CA LEU A 291 6.72 -5.11 28.11
C LEU A 291 8.06 -5.83 28.34
N LEU A 292 8.36 -6.88 27.53
CA LEU A 292 9.55 -7.73 27.75
C LEU A 292 10.73 -7.29 26.88
N VAL A 293 10.54 -7.24 25.57
CA VAL A 293 11.61 -6.88 24.63
C VAL A 293 11.06 -5.86 23.63
N GLY A 294 11.61 -4.65 23.67
CA GLY A 294 11.24 -3.62 22.72
C GLY A 294 11.91 -2.28 23.02
N ASN A 295 12.27 -1.59 21.95
CA ASN A 295 12.77 -0.23 22.05
C ASN A 295 11.62 0.77 22.08
N GLY A 296 11.79 1.89 22.74
CA GLY A 296 10.91 3.04 22.56
C GLY A 296 11.10 3.66 21.17
N GLY A 297 10.02 4.19 20.60
CA GLY A 297 10.05 4.95 19.36
C GLY A 297 10.69 6.33 19.56
N ALA A 298 11.29 6.88 18.52
CA ALA A 298 11.84 8.24 18.55
C ALA A 298 10.72 9.28 18.55
N GLY A 299 10.91 10.42 19.23
CA GLY A 299 10.03 11.58 19.10
C GLY A 299 10.21 12.27 17.75
N GLY A 300 9.14 12.85 17.24
CA GLY A 300 9.14 13.63 15.99
C GLY A 300 9.79 15.01 16.18
N SER A 301 10.31 15.57 15.11
CA SER A 301 10.87 16.93 15.13
C SER A 301 9.77 17.99 15.20
N GLY A 302 10.04 19.09 15.92
CA GLY A 302 9.23 20.31 15.83
C GLY A 302 9.38 20.97 14.47
N GLY A 303 8.34 21.65 14.01
CA GLY A 303 8.35 22.39 12.77
C GLY A 303 9.11 23.72 12.89
N PRO A 304 9.83 24.15 11.85
CA PRO A 304 10.50 25.44 11.84
C PRO A 304 9.50 26.56 11.66
N THR A 305 9.86 27.79 12.13
CA THR A 305 9.19 29.00 11.72
C THR A 305 9.71 29.43 10.35
N GLN A 306 8.85 29.55 9.36
CA GLN A 306 9.23 30.11 8.07
C GLN A 306 8.89 31.61 8.07
N ILE A 307 9.89 32.42 7.76
CA ILE A 307 9.71 33.85 7.57
C ILE A 307 9.10 34.06 6.16
N PRO A 308 7.90 34.67 6.03
CA PRO A 308 7.45 35.09 4.72
C PRO A 308 8.47 36.10 4.15
N SER A 309 8.79 36.03 2.88
CA SER A 309 9.76 36.89 2.19
C SER A 309 9.36 38.39 2.11
N VAL A 310 8.48 38.86 2.99
CA VAL A 310 7.99 40.24 3.06
C VAL A 310 8.55 40.88 4.34
N ALA A 311 9.07 42.05 4.23
CA ALA A 311 9.84 42.86 5.19
C ALA A 311 9.15 43.20 6.54
N VAL A 312 8.39 42.30 7.14
CA VAL A 312 7.84 42.43 8.48
C VAL A 312 8.46 41.34 9.34
N PRO A 313 9.11 41.66 10.47
CA PRO A 313 9.60 40.64 11.39
C PRO A 313 8.41 39.82 11.92
N VAL A 314 8.28 38.60 11.46
CA VAL A 314 7.27 37.68 11.98
C VAL A 314 7.92 36.92 13.13
N THR A 315 7.55 37.30 14.36
CA THR A 315 7.99 36.64 15.57
C THR A 315 7.20 35.35 15.77
N GLY A 316 7.77 34.19 15.40
CA GLY A 316 7.19 32.88 15.65
C GLY A 316 8.06 32.00 16.50
N ALA A 317 7.47 31.25 17.45
CA ALA A 317 8.19 30.25 18.23
C ALA A 317 8.51 29.03 17.35
N GLY A 318 9.71 28.48 17.48
CA GLY A 318 10.03 27.15 16.96
C GLY A 318 9.15 26.08 17.61
N GLY A 319 8.73 25.07 16.85
CA GLY A 319 7.98 23.94 17.37
C GLY A 319 8.82 23.14 18.37
N THR A 320 8.20 22.57 19.40
CA THR A 320 8.88 21.67 20.32
C THR A 320 9.11 20.29 19.70
N GLY A 321 10.26 19.67 19.97
CA GLY A 321 10.48 18.27 19.64
C GLY A 321 9.60 17.35 20.51
N GLY A 322 9.11 16.25 19.92
CA GLY A 322 8.39 15.20 20.66
C GLY A 322 9.33 14.39 21.56
N ASN A 323 8.81 13.84 22.65
CA ASN A 323 9.60 12.98 23.53
C ASN A 323 9.79 11.60 22.90
N GLY A 324 10.93 10.96 23.21
CA GLY A 324 11.15 9.56 22.90
C GLY A 324 10.33 8.64 23.81
N GLY A 325 9.88 7.50 23.26
CA GLY A 325 9.15 6.47 24.00
C GLY A 325 10.04 5.67 24.95
N THR A 326 9.44 5.09 25.95
CA THR A 326 10.15 4.21 26.92
C THR A 326 10.37 2.83 26.34
N ALA A 327 11.48 2.17 26.73
CA ALA A 327 11.71 0.78 26.37
C ALA A 327 10.94 -0.19 27.28
N GLY A 328 10.86 -1.46 26.83
CA GLY A 328 10.49 -2.58 27.67
C GLY A 328 11.57 -2.95 28.69
N LEU A 329 11.43 -4.17 29.27
CA LEU A 329 12.42 -4.67 30.22
C LEU A 329 13.82 -4.77 29.60
N ILE A 330 13.87 -5.20 28.33
CA ILE A 330 15.08 -5.25 27.49
C ILE A 330 14.84 -4.40 26.23
N GLY A 331 15.61 -3.34 26.07
CA GLY A 331 15.54 -2.43 24.95
C GLY A 331 16.01 -1.04 25.29
N ASN A 332 16.26 -0.24 24.27
CA ASN A 332 16.72 1.14 24.43
C ASN A 332 15.53 2.11 24.42
N GLY A 333 15.62 3.16 25.23
CA GLY A 333 14.71 4.30 25.15
C GLY A 333 14.80 4.97 23.78
N GLY A 334 13.70 5.52 23.28
CA GLY A 334 13.68 6.31 22.04
C GLY A 334 14.33 7.66 22.24
N ASN A 335 14.97 8.20 21.20
CA ASN A 335 15.53 9.55 21.24
C ASN A 335 14.42 10.61 21.21
N GLY A 336 14.63 11.73 21.87
CA GLY A 336 13.79 12.91 21.74
C GLY A 336 13.95 13.57 20.38
N GLY A 337 12.88 14.17 19.87
CA GLY A 337 12.88 14.91 18.61
C GLY A 337 13.57 16.26 18.73
N ALA A 338 14.17 16.74 17.66
CA ALA A 338 14.76 18.08 17.58
C ALA A 338 13.69 19.18 17.66
N ALA A 339 14.04 20.31 18.23
CA ALA A 339 13.22 21.51 18.13
C ALA A 339 13.16 22.02 16.68
N GLY A 340 12.08 22.71 16.34
CA GLY A 340 12.00 23.51 15.11
C GLY A 340 12.75 24.82 15.23
N VAL A 341 13.36 25.28 14.15
CA VAL A 341 14.10 26.53 14.10
C VAL A 341 13.12 27.70 14.26
N SER A 342 13.36 28.58 15.23
CA SER A 342 12.62 29.84 15.41
C SER A 342 13.19 30.92 14.51
N GLY A 343 12.34 31.89 14.12
CA GLY A 343 12.77 33.15 13.54
C GLY A 343 13.29 34.11 14.66
N ASP A 344 12.66 35.28 14.78
CA ASP A 344 12.96 36.24 15.86
C ASP A 344 12.11 35.97 17.14
N GLY A 345 11.49 34.83 17.26
CA GLY A 345 10.59 34.44 18.35
C GLY A 345 11.25 33.61 19.46
N THR A 346 10.42 33.03 20.31
CA THR A 346 10.90 32.10 21.37
C THR A 346 11.51 30.84 20.77
N PRO A 347 12.74 30.49 21.15
CA PRO A 347 13.37 29.26 20.69
C PRO A 347 12.54 28.02 21.01
N GLY A 348 12.52 27.04 20.09
CA GLY A 348 11.92 25.75 20.31
C GLY A 348 12.74 24.91 21.31
N THR A 349 12.07 24.03 22.03
CA THR A 349 12.72 23.10 22.95
C THR A 349 12.84 21.70 22.35
N GLY A 350 13.97 21.03 22.57
CA GLY A 350 14.13 19.62 22.19
C GLY A 350 13.27 18.71 23.06
N GLY A 351 12.85 17.57 22.49
CA GLY A 351 12.13 16.52 23.21
C GLY A 351 13.05 15.73 24.14
N ASN A 352 12.53 15.19 25.22
CA ASN A 352 13.29 14.34 26.11
C ASN A 352 13.50 12.95 25.51
N GLY A 353 14.65 12.33 25.81
CA GLY A 353 14.88 10.92 25.54
C GLY A 353 14.06 10.01 26.45
N GLY A 354 13.61 8.87 25.93
CA GLY A 354 12.93 7.83 26.68
C GLY A 354 13.88 7.03 27.56
N TYR A 355 13.39 6.43 28.61
CA TYR A 355 14.22 5.61 29.53
C TYR A 355 14.17 4.12 29.18
N ALA A 356 15.27 3.40 29.46
CA ALA A 356 15.32 1.95 29.50
C ALA A 356 14.99 1.44 30.91
N GLN A 357 14.41 0.22 31.02
CA GLN A 357 14.00 -0.29 32.32
C GLN A 357 15.09 -1.12 33.02
N LEU A 358 15.45 -2.28 32.46
CA LEU A 358 16.41 -3.19 33.07
C LEU A 358 17.73 -3.27 32.32
N ILE A 359 17.65 -3.57 31.01
CA ILE A 359 18.81 -3.69 30.11
C ILE A 359 18.56 -2.86 28.84
N GLY A 360 19.45 -1.90 28.61
CA GLY A 360 19.44 -1.03 27.45
C GLY A 360 19.81 0.39 27.76
N ASP A 361 20.13 1.17 26.78
CA ASP A 361 20.54 2.56 26.94
C ASP A 361 19.29 3.48 26.96
N GLY A 362 19.38 4.56 27.74
CA GLY A 362 18.43 5.65 27.67
C GLY A 362 18.55 6.36 26.33
N GLY A 363 17.45 6.87 25.78
CA GLY A 363 17.46 7.67 24.56
C GLY A 363 18.09 9.04 24.77
N ASP A 364 18.73 9.59 23.77
CA ASP A 364 19.26 10.96 23.81
C ASP A 364 18.13 11.98 23.79
N GLY A 365 18.35 13.11 24.45
CA GLY A 365 17.47 14.28 24.32
C GLY A 365 17.65 14.93 22.95
N GLY A 366 16.57 15.43 22.37
CA GLY A 366 16.60 16.19 21.10
C GLY A 366 17.28 17.56 21.29
N PRO A 367 18.00 18.08 20.29
CA PRO A 367 18.58 19.40 20.34
C PRO A 367 17.51 20.48 20.41
N GLY A 368 17.78 21.54 21.17
CA GLY A 368 17.01 22.77 21.17
C GLY A 368 17.33 23.60 19.92
N ASP A 369 16.55 24.65 19.69
CA ASP A 369 16.86 25.68 18.71
C ASP A 369 17.87 26.69 19.29
N SER A 370 18.41 27.58 18.48
CA SER A 370 19.39 28.62 18.79
C SER A 370 19.09 29.36 20.10
N GLY A 371 19.62 28.87 21.23
CA GLY A 371 19.39 29.40 22.58
C GLY A 371 18.18 28.80 23.32
N GLY A 372 17.45 27.85 22.70
CA GLY A 372 16.42 27.05 23.38
C GLY A 372 17.04 25.84 24.12
N PRO A 373 16.39 25.37 25.18
CA PRO A 373 16.91 24.19 25.89
C PRO A 373 16.76 22.92 25.07
N GLY A 374 17.80 22.12 25.02
CA GLY A 374 17.70 20.75 24.56
C GLY A 374 16.91 19.89 25.54
N GLY A 375 16.39 18.76 25.05
CA GLY A 375 15.73 17.76 25.89
C GLY A 375 16.70 17.07 26.82
N SER A 376 16.22 16.54 27.95
CA SER A 376 17.02 15.70 28.83
C SER A 376 17.25 14.32 28.19
N GLY A 377 18.43 13.73 28.38
CA GLY A 377 18.62 12.32 28.08
C GLY A 377 17.82 11.43 29.04
N GLY A 378 17.35 10.28 28.49
CA GLY A 378 16.69 9.24 29.28
C GLY A 378 17.63 8.45 30.14
N THR A 379 17.13 7.84 31.20
CA THR A 379 17.96 6.98 32.08
C THR A 379 18.19 5.61 31.44
N GLY A 380 19.41 5.08 31.53
CA GLY A 380 19.72 3.72 31.15
C GLY A 380 19.14 2.69 32.11
N GLY A 381 19.15 1.43 31.66
CA GLY A 381 18.62 0.31 32.41
C GLY A 381 19.33 0.05 33.73
N THR A 382 18.59 -0.37 34.74
CA THR A 382 19.08 -0.54 36.12
C THR A 382 20.12 -1.65 36.25
N LEU A 383 20.12 -2.67 35.37
CA LEU A 383 21.11 -3.75 35.39
C LEU A 383 22.28 -3.46 34.44
N ALA A 384 21.99 -2.97 33.24
CA ALA A 384 22.99 -2.64 32.23
C ALA A 384 22.45 -1.60 31.26
N GLY A 385 23.20 -0.56 31.02
CA GLY A 385 22.87 0.52 30.06
C GLY A 385 23.47 1.85 30.51
N GLN A 386 23.59 2.76 29.56
CA GLN A 386 24.07 4.12 29.79
C GLN A 386 22.89 5.09 29.69
N ASN A 387 22.99 6.20 30.42
CA ASN A 387 22.04 7.29 30.25
C ASN A 387 22.23 7.92 28.88
N GLY A 388 21.15 8.36 28.27
CA GLY A 388 21.20 9.17 27.08
C GLY A 388 21.83 10.54 27.34
N SER A 389 22.43 11.12 26.31
CA SER A 389 23.01 12.47 26.39
C SER A 389 21.88 13.51 26.36
N PRO A 390 22.02 14.63 27.09
CA PRO A 390 21.10 15.74 26.91
C PRO A 390 21.27 16.33 25.51
N GLY A 391 20.20 16.89 24.97
CA GLY A 391 20.24 17.65 23.71
C GLY A 391 21.06 18.93 23.88
N GLY A 392 21.75 19.33 22.80
CA GLY A 392 22.52 20.56 22.75
C GLY A 392 21.64 21.80 22.50
#